data_ee736397600c24a253b035770d0ad19d
#
_entry.id   ee736397600c24a253b035770d0ad19d
#
_cell.length_a   1.000
_cell.length_b   1.000
_cell.length_c   1.000
_cell.angle_alpha   90.00
_cell.angle_beta   90.00
_cell.angle_gamma   90.00
#
_symmetry.space_group_name_H-M   'P 1'
#
loop_
_entity.id
_entity.type
_entity.pdbx_description
1 polymer ?
#
loop_
_entity_poly.entity_id
_entity_poly.type
_entity_poly.pdbx_seq_one_letter_code
_entity_poly.pdbx_strand_id
1 'polypeptide(L)'
;MNRSRRGFLFGAAASGASLAIVKSSAGAFGIAEQTASLRGRFLTHVSVVRVNQIEVTPTKNIGQDEAADNRPERIRSRRDAFARGCPDGKMTWAISWLALHDSRKEYQEARRLLAEYHHRYGDEVTFIPGGYFAPMYDTREHNRRTNHEALQMISTMVGGGYRPQCLVAGFMDAENQRHLAEDEGIHVCQGQIWSQHAIDNGDGDGGICYPYYPSREHYLKPAQGRADFIDCVCLDGWTCDFLAARRDGFKGGFNSRMGVGPIETVGNLGATAGRREMMDTTAMHFDTGQALNGFGFVTSIWETSIGHDEDLAWWLQAVRERWPDTKVITEGAFGLEWRKHNPDNSKLNYRFDEKGTGAPGSEKDLEIEWFMNREFRLALLHNWTKGDPPMVIDFTRYDLRAEEPRSPEREWSLMNVINQKGTRQQDKPVRISQLTPDDQRRIFAKYPELKRRA
;
A
#
# COMPACT_ATOMS: atom_id res chain seq x y z
N MET A 1 37.76 14.62 59.92
CA MET A 1 37.26 15.67 60.88
C MET A 1 35.81 15.90 60.52
N ASN A 2 34.96 15.25 61.20
CA ASN A 2 34.24 15.56 62.41
C ASN A 2 33.06 16.47 62.23
N ARG A 3 31.91 15.85 62.45
CA ARG A 3 30.79 16.17 63.35
C ARG A 3 29.73 17.16 62.78
N SER A 4 28.45 17.08 63.04
CA SER A 4 27.61 16.22 63.89
C SER A 4 26.19 16.79 63.86
N ARG A 5 25.17 15.95 63.72
CA ARG A 5 23.99 15.71 64.59
C ARG A 5 23.10 16.86 65.08
N ARG A 6 21.82 16.58 65.02
CA ARG A 6 20.67 16.70 65.93
C ARG A 6 19.53 17.47 65.28
N GLY A 7 18.32 17.01 65.12
CA GLY A 7 17.47 16.13 65.94
C GLY A 7 16.59 16.94 66.87
N PHE A 8 15.27 16.92 66.63
CA PHE A 8 14.30 16.92 67.74
C PHE A 8 12.87 16.59 67.26
N LEU A 9 12.29 15.71 68.03
CA LEU A 9 10.94 15.16 68.03
C LEU A 9 9.94 16.06 68.80
N PHE A 10 8.68 15.73 68.70
CA PHE A 10 7.47 15.81 69.55
C PHE A 10 6.31 16.45 68.79
N GLY A 11 5.12 15.95 68.81
CA GLY A 11 4.44 14.91 69.58
C GLY A 11 2.95 14.89 69.22
N ALA A 12 2.35 13.80 69.52
CA ALA A 12 1.00 13.33 69.25
C ALA A 12 -0.17 14.15 69.74
N ALA A 13 -1.34 13.98 69.10
CA ALA A 13 -2.58 13.68 69.80
C ALA A 13 -3.63 13.08 68.85
N ALA A 14 -4.22 12.01 69.30
CA ALA A 14 -5.25 11.24 68.62
C ALA A 14 -6.64 11.82 68.89
N SER A 15 -7.54 11.69 67.93
CA SER A 15 -8.98 11.56 68.18
C SER A 15 -9.65 10.78 67.07
N GLY A 16 -10.22 9.64 67.40
CA GLY A 16 -10.89 8.74 66.52
C GLY A 16 -12.30 9.23 66.13
N ALA A 17 -12.66 8.87 64.91
CA ALA A 17 -14.03 8.70 64.49
C ALA A 17 -14.09 7.60 63.43
N SER A 18 -14.70 6.48 63.81
CA SER A 18 -15.04 5.39 62.90
C SER A 18 -16.14 5.85 61.97
N LEU A 19 -15.91 5.81 60.66
CA LEU A 19 -16.96 5.86 59.67
C LEU A 19 -16.86 4.64 58.75
N ALA A 20 -18.00 3.98 58.65
CA ALA A 20 -18.22 2.76 57.89
C ALA A 20 -17.90 2.96 56.41
N ILE A 21 -17.04 2.11 55.84
CA ILE A 21 -16.76 2.03 54.41
C ILE A 21 -17.86 1.21 53.80
N VAL A 22 -18.80 1.86 53.13
CA VAL A 22 -19.68 1.24 52.13
C VAL A 22 -18.83 1.01 50.86
N LYS A 23 -18.49 -0.25 50.59
CA LYS A 23 -17.92 -0.64 49.29
C LYS A 23 -18.99 -0.52 48.20
N SER A 24 -19.02 0.60 47.54
CA SER A 24 -19.68 0.73 46.25
C SER A 24 -18.70 0.21 45.17
N SER A 25 -18.96 -0.97 44.67
CA SER A 25 -18.33 -1.51 43.46
C SER A 25 -18.91 -0.78 42.24
N ALA A 26 -18.44 0.43 41.98
CA ALA A 26 -18.63 1.02 40.67
C ALA A 26 -17.72 0.34 39.67
N GLY A 27 -18.32 -0.57 38.88
CA GLY A 27 -17.68 -1.12 37.72
C GLY A 27 -17.30 0.03 36.77
N ALA A 28 -16.01 0.26 36.65
CA ALA A 28 -15.49 1.09 35.56
C ALA A 28 -15.77 0.38 34.23
N PHE A 29 -16.95 0.64 33.67
CA PHE A 29 -17.14 0.47 32.23
C PHE A 29 -16.22 1.51 31.57
N GLY A 30 -15.04 1.08 31.15
CA GLY A 30 -14.21 1.83 30.23
C GLY A 30 -15.06 2.09 28.99
N ILE A 31 -15.47 3.34 28.82
CA ILE A 31 -15.96 3.83 27.53
C ILE A 31 -14.77 3.64 26.61
N ALA A 32 -14.79 2.59 25.77
CA ALA A 32 -13.89 2.47 24.65
C ALA A 32 -14.15 3.74 23.81
N GLU A 33 -13.20 4.66 23.82
CA GLU A 33 -13.18 5.78 22.89
C GLU A 33 -13.39 5.18 21.51
N GLN A 34 -14.53 5.43 20.90
CA GLN A 34 -14.75 5.09 19.50
C GLN A 34 -13.74 5.92 18.73
N THR A 35 -12.62 5.30 18.36
CA THR A 35 -11.65 5.93 17.46
C THR A 35 -12.41 6.36 16.22
N ALA A 36 -12.43 7.67 15.99
CA ALA A 36 -13.09 8.24 14.83
C ALA A 36 -12.53 7.56 13.56
N SER A 37 -13.38 7.23 12.59
CA SER A 37 -12.93 6.63 11.33
C SER A 37 -11.95 7.56 10.62
N LEU A 38 -10.97 7.01 9.93
CA LEU A 38 -10.06 7.78 9.07
C LEU A 38 -10.87 8.61 8.07
N ARG A 39 -10.50 9.88 7.87
CA ARG A 39 -11.18 10.80 6.97
C ARG A 39 -10.21 11.65 6.17
N GLY A 40 -10.61 12.04 4.95
CA GLY A 40 -9.87 12.95 4.09
C GLY A 40 -9.26 12.26 2.87
N ARG A 41 -8.39 12.99 2.18
CA ARG A 41 -7.68 12.53 0.97
C ARG A 41 -6.21 12.41 1.27
N PHE A 42 -5.63 11.27 0.90
CA PHE A 42 -4.23 10.96 1.14
C PHE A 42 -3.56 10.58 -0.17
N LEU A 43 -2.43 11.22 -0.44
CA LEU A 43 -1.58 10.91 -1.57
C LEU A 43 -0.19 10.57 -1.06
N THR A 44 0.32 9.43 -1.52
CA THR A 44 1.72 9.05 -1.28
C THR A 44 2.47 8.95 -2.60
N HIS A 45 3.75 9.29 -2.57
CA HIS A 45 4.63 9.17 -3.72
C HIS A 45 5.94 8.54 -3.30
N VAL A 46 6.32 7.47 -3.99
CA VAL A 46 7.60 6.80 -3.81
C VAL A 46 8.49 7.06 -5.00
N SER A 47 9.74 7.44 -4.77
CA SER A 47 10.78 7.40 -5.79
C SER A 47 11.82 6.35 -5.48
N VAL A 48 12.17 5.57 -6.50
CA VAL A 48 13.10 4.44 -6.36
C VAL A 48 14.49 4.83 -6.86
N VAL A 49 15.51 4.50 -6.05
CA VAL A 49 16.92 4.60 -6.40
C VAL A 49 17.52 3.20 -6.33
N ARG A 50 17.92 2.65 -7.48
CA ARG A 50 18.45 1.29 -7.60
C ARG A 50 19.58 1.21 -8.63
N VAL A 51 20.32 0.11 -8.66
CA VAL A 51 21.37 -0.14 -9.66
C VAL A 51 20.82 -0.99 -10.80
N ASN A 52 20.07 -2.02 -10.47
CA ASN A 52 19.43 -2.88 -11.45
C ASN A 52 17.92 -2.95 -11.22
N GLN A 53 17.19 -3.25 -12.26
CA GLN A 53 15.73 -3.42 -12.19
C GLN A 53 15.33 -4.50 -11.19
N ILE A 54 16.05 -5.63 -11.17
CA ILE A 54 15.83 -6.74 -10.23
C ILE A 54 17.16 -7.09 -9.59
N GLU A 55 17.25 -6.96 -8.28
CA GLU A 55 18.46 -7.19 -7.49
C GLU A 55 18.30 -8.42 -6.61
N VAL A 56 18.84 -9.55 -7.05
CA VAL A 56 18.93 -10.78 -6.25
C VAL A 56 20.31 -10.83 -5.62
N THR A 57 20.49 -10.11 -4.56
CA THR A 57 21.78 -9.86 -3.93
C THR A 57 22.33 -11.05 -3.12
N PRO A 58 23.67 -11.08 -2.98
CA PRO A 58 24.66 -10.19 -3.58
C PRO A 58 25.17 -10.62 -4.95
N THR A 59 24.74 -11.75 -5.49
CA THR A 59 25.46 -12.43 -6.56
C THR A 59 24.71 -12.52 -7.89
N LYS A 60 23.41 -12.24 -7.92
CA LYS A 60 22.60 -12.38 -9.12
C LYS A 60 21.71 -11.16 -9.33
N ASN A 61 21.94 -10.47 -10.44
CA ASN A 61 21.13 -9.33 -10.86
C ASN A 61 20.48 -9.65 -12.20
N ILE A 62 19.22 -9.34 -12.33
CA ILE A 62 18.37 -9.60 -13.48
C ILE A 62 17.75 -8.28 -13.94
N GLY A 63 17.47 -8.17 -15.22
CA GLY A 63 16.87 -6.97 -15.81
C GLY A 63 17.90 -5.93 -16.23
N GLN A 64 17.45 -4.70 -16.39
CA GLN A 64 18.26 -3.61 -16.93
C GLN A 64 19.18 -3.02 -15.87
N ASP A 65 20.40 -2.61 -16.28
CA ASP A 65 21.26 -1.73 -15.50
C ASP A 65 20.68 -0.31 -15.57
N GLU A 66 20.29 0.22 -14.42
CA GLU A 66 19.69 1.55 -14.28
C GLU A 66 20.65 2.57 -13.66
N ALA A 67 21.92 2.21 -13.49
CA ALA A 67 22.89 3.06 -12.82
C ALA A 67 23.05 4.43 -13.50
N ALA A 68 22.98 4.48 -14.83
CA ALA A 68 23.07 5.72 -15.58
C ALA A 68 21.91 6.68 -15.32
N ASP A 69 20.76 6.16 -14.91
CA ASP A 69 19.53 6.93 -14.70
C ASP A 69 19.29 7.29 -13.22
N ASN A 70 20.06 6.68 -12.31
CA ASN A 70 19.98 6.97 -10.86
C ASN A 70 21.08 7.92 -10.38
N ARG A 71 21.48 8.89 -11.25
CA ARG A 71 22.50 9.89 -10.92
C ARG A 71 21.96 10.96 -9.97
N PRO A 72 22.84 11.62 -9.21
CA PRO A 72 22.47 12.70 -8.29
C PRO A 72 21.63 13.80 -8.92
N GLU A 73 21.91 14.15 -10.19
CA GLU A 73 21.15 15.16 -10.93
C GLU A 73 19.69 14.75 -11.14
N ARG A 74 19.43 13.48 -11.44
CA ARG A 74 18.06 12.94 -11.57
C ARG A 74 17.33 12.93 -10.24
N ILE A 75 18.02 12.58 -9.16
CA ILE A 75 17.46 12.61 -7.80
C ILE A 75 17.07 14.04 -7.41
N ARG A 76 17.94 15.04 -7.72
CA ARG A 76 17.62 16.44 -7.50
C ARG A 76 16.45 16.90 -8.34
N SER A 77 16.46 16.62 -9.66
CA SER A 77 15.36 16.96 -10.57
C SER A 77 14.02 16.43 -10.06
N ARG A 78 13.98 15.16 -9.62
CA ARG A 78 12.79 14.52 -9.07
C ARG A 78 12.29 15.24 -7.80
N ARG A 79 13.20 15.52 -6.84
CA ARG A 79 12.80 16.22 -5.60
C ARG A 79 12.35 17.66 -5.88
N ASP A 80 13.01 18.35 -6.80
CA ASP A 80 12.65 19.72 -7.19
C ASP A 80 11.29 19.76 -7.91
N ALA A 81 11.02 18.78 -8.76
CA ALA A 81 9.71 18.65 -9.43
C ALA A 81 8.58 18.39 -8.40
N PHE A 82 8.82 17.49 -7.47
CA PHE A 82 7.90 17.23 -6.37
C PHE A 82 7.63 18.50 -5.55
N ALA A 83 8.67 19.27 -5.21
CA ALA A 83 8.53 20.52 -4.46
C ALA A 83 7.80 21.61 -5.24
N ARG A 84 7.99 21.70 -6.57
CA ARG A 84 7.20 22.63 -7.40
C ARG A 84 5.71 22.28 -7.39
N GLY A 85 5.37 21.01 -7.47
CA GLY A 85 3.97 20.56 -7.45
C GLY A 85 3.34 20.60 -6.05
N CYS A 86 4.11 20.27 -5.03
CA CYS A 86 3.67 20.22 -3.63
C CYS A 86 4.78 20.66 -2.67
N PRO A 87 4.94 21.97 -2.40
CA PRO A 87 6.04 22.50 -1.57
C PRO A 87 6.09 21.93 -0.15
N ASP A 88 4.93 21.71 0.47
CA ASP A 88 4.80 21.21 1.84
C ASP A 88 4.64 19.68 1.93
N GLY A 89 4.62 19.02 0.77
CA GLY A 89 4.48 17.56 0.68
C GLY A 89 5.75 16.84 1.09
N LYS A 90 5.56 15.60 1.54
CA LYS A 90 6.65 14.68 1.86
C LYS A 90 6.54 13.45 0.95
N MET A 91 7.68 12.97 0.49
CA MET A 91 7.74 11.78 -0.34
C MET A 91 8.56 10.67 0.33
N THR A 92 8.44 9.47 -0.18
CA THR A 92 9.22 8.32 0.28
C THR A 92 10.28 8.00 -0.77
N TRP A 93 11.53 7.87 -0.33
CA TRP A 93 12.66 7.40 -1.14
C TRP A 93 12.95 5.95 -0.79
N ALA A 94 12.86 5.07 -1.77
CA ALA A 94 13.17 3.66 -1.63
C ALA A 94 14.51 3.36 -2.29
N ILE A 95 15.52 2.99 -1.50
CA ILE A 95 16.88 2.69 -1.99
C ILE A 95 17.13 1.18 -1.97
N SER A 96 17.72 0.66 -3.04
CA SER A 96 18.00 -0.76 -3.19
C SER A 96 19.29 -1.20 -2.48
N TRP A 97 19.43 -2.53 -2.36
CA TRP A 97 20.64 -3.13 -1.75
C TRP A 97 21.93 -2.73 -2.46
N LEU A 98 21.99 -2.86 -3.79
CA LEU A 98 23.19 -2.48 -4.53
C LEU A 98 23.47 -0.98 -4.41
N ALA A 99 22.45 -0.13 -4.49
CA ALA A 99 22.62 1.32 -4.33
C ALA A 99 23.11 1.71 -2.92
N LEU A 100 22.79 0.92 -1.89
CA LEU A 100 23.33 1.11 -0.54
C LEU A 100 24.82 0.74 -0.46
N HIS A 101 25.27 -0.27 -1.19
CA HIS A 101 26.63 -0.79 -1.12
C HIS A 101 27.57 -0.23 -2.19
N ASP A 102 27.07 0.44 -3.21
CA ASP A 102 27.85 0.90 -4.34
C ASP A 102 28.86 1.96 -3.92
N SER A 103 30.13 1.71 -4.24
CA SER A 103 31.25 2.59 -3.88
C SER A 103 31.48 3.74 -4.88
N ARG A 104 30.76 3.76 -6.01
CA ARG A 104 30.86 4.86 -6.99
C ARG A 104 30.45 6.19 -6.35
N LYS A 105 31.11 7.28 -6.78
CA LYS A 105 30.85 8.62 -6.24
C LYS A 105 29.38 9.05 -6.40
N GLU A 106 28.77 8.66 -7.49
CA GLU A 106 27.37 8.96 -7.80
C GLU A 106 26.43 8.36 -6.74
N TYR A 107 26.65 7.12 -6.32
CA TYR A 107 25.82 6.50 -5.27
C TYR A 107 26.16 6.98 -3.86
N GLN A 108 27.42 7.33 -3.60
CA GLN A 108 27.77 8.02 -2.34
C GLN A 108 27.02 9.37 -2.23
N GLU A 109 27.00 10.13 -3.31
CA GLU A 109 26.27 11.40 -3.38
C GLU A 109 24.76 11.19 -3.33
N ALA A 110 24.19 10.16 -4.00
CA ALA A 110 22.80 9.80 -3.90
C ALA A 110 22.39 9.54 -2.45
N ARG A 111 23.13 8.70 -1.72
CA ARG A 111 22.89 8.43 -0.30
C ARG A 111 22.92 9.70 0.55
N ARG A 112 23.89 10.59 0.30
CA ARG A 112 23.99 11.88 0.99
C ARG A 112 22.76 12.77 0.72
N LEU A 113 22.31 12.83 -0.52
CA LEU A 113 21.11 13.59 -0.90
C LEU A 113 19.85 13.06 -0.22
N LEU A 114 19.65 11.74 -0.16
CA LEU A 114 18.49 11.16 0.52
C LEU A 114 18.48 11.50 2.01
N ALA A 115 19.63 11.41 2.68
CA ALA A 115 19.75 11.84 4.07
C ALA A 115 19.48 13.35 4.24
N GLU A 116 20.01 14.19 3.35
CA GLU A 116 19.72 15.63 3.34
C GLU A 116 18.23 15.92 3.17
N TYR A 117 17.54 15.22 2.26
CA TYR A 117 16.11 15.42 2.00
C TYR A 117 15.27 15.00 3.20
N HIS A 118 15.66 13.94 3.93
CA HIS A 118 15.03 13.65 5.21
C HIS A 118 15.11 14.83 6.18
N HIS A 119 16.32 15.35 6.40
CA HIS A 119 16.54 16.44 7.36
C HIS A 119 15.91 17.77 6.93
N ARG A 120 15.90 18.05 5.63
CA ARG A 120 15.41 19.33 5.10
C ARG A 120 13.91 19.37 4.88
N TYR A 121 13.32 18.29 4.41
CA TYR A 121 11.93 18.24 3.97
C TYR A 121 11.07 17.28 4.79
N GLY A 122 11.68 16.42 5.60
CA GLY A 122 10.98 15.37 6.32
C GLY A 122 10.57 14.20 5.41
N ASP A 123 11.24 14.02 4.27
CA ASP A 123 11.04 12.87 3.41
C ASP A 123 11.40 11.58 4.15
N GLU A 124 10.72 10.51 3.87
CA GLU A 124 11.06 9.19 4.38
C GLU A 124 12.11 8.52 3.49
N VAL A 125 13.08 7.83 4.09
CA VAL A 125 14.05 7.02 3.36
C VAL A 125 13.93 5.58 3.83
N THR A 126 13.66 4.67 2.92
CA THR A 126 13.46 3.26 3.25
C THR A 126 14.13 2.33 2.23
N PHE A 127 14.03 1.04 2.48
CA PHE A 127 14.60 -0.01 1.64
C PHE A 127 13.59 -0.52 0.60
N ILE A 128 14.10 -0.89 -0.58
CA ILE A 128 13.36 -1.63 -1.60
C ILE A 128 14.07 -2.97 -1.89
N PRO A 129 13.58 -4.08 -1.30
CA PRO A 129 14.20 -5.38 -1.48
C PRO A 129 14.02 -5.91 -2.90
N GLY A 130 15.09 -6.54 -3.43
CA GLY A 130 15.07 -7.16 -4.74
C GLY A 130 14.76 -6.23 -5.92
N GLY A 131 14.93 -4.91 -5.72
CA GLY A 131 14.53 -3.93 -6.72
C GLY A 131 13.03 -3.91 -7.00
N TYR A 132 12.20 -4.36 -6.05
CA TYR A 132 10.73 -4.45 -6.08
C TYR A 132 10.15 -5.88 -6.18
N PHE A 133 10.97 -6.90 -6.44
CA PHE A 133 10.48 -8.25 -6.75
C PHE A 133 11.12 -9.34 -5.87
N ALA A 134 11.51 -9.02 -4.64
CA ALA A 134 12.31 -9.91 -3.79
C ALA A 134 11.77 -11.34 -3.67
N PRO A 135 10.50 -11.60 -3.30
CA PRO A 135 10.04 -12.96 -3.05
C PRO A 135 9.94 -13.83 -4.30
N MET A 136 9.95 -13.20 -5.49
CA MET A 136 9.85 -13.90 -6.77
C MET A 136 11.20 -14.40 -7.31
N TYR A 137 12.29 -13.90 -6.75
CA TYR A 137 13.64 -14.19 -7.24
C TYR A 137 14.60 -14.62 -6.14
N ASP A 138 14.20 -14.53 -4.87
CA ASP A 138 15.06 -14.82 -3.73
C ASP A 138 14.30 -15.55 -2.59
N THR A 139 15.05 -16.19 -1.71
CA THR A 139 14.48 -16.94 -0.58
C THR A 139 13.99 -15.99 0.51
N ARG A 140 12.98 -16.39 1.26
CA ARG A 140 12.44 -15.62 2.40
C ARG A 140 13.51 -15.33 3.44
N GLU A 141 14.35 -16.32 3.74
CA GLU A 141 15.43 -16.15 4.72
C GLU A 141 16.48 -15.14 4.26
N HIS A 142 16.85 -15.15 2.98
CA HIS A 142 17.76 -14.15 2.45
C HIS A 142 17.14 -12.76 2.44
N ASN A 143 15.90 -12.63 2.01
CA ASN A 143 15.15 -11.38 2.07
C ASN A 143 15.06 -10.84 3.52
N ARG A 144 14.81 -11.70 4.50
CA ARG A 144 14.80 -11.30 5.91
C ARG A 144 16.14 -10.70 6.35
N ARG A 145 17.26 -11.35 6.02
CA ARG A 145 18.60 -10.84 6.36
C ARG A 145 18.89 -9.51 5.68
N THR A 146 18.65 -9.43 4.38
CA THR A 146 18.90 -8.20 3.62
C THR A 146 17.98 -7.05 4.06
N ASN A 147 16.73 -7.31 4.43
CA ASN A 147 15.84 -6.33 5.03
C ASN A 147 16.46 -5.77 6.33
N HIS A 148 16.87 -6.63 7.25
CA HIS A 148 17.48 -6.23 8.51
C HIS A 148 18.74 -5.36 8.28
N GLU A 149 19.67 -5.85 7.48
CA GLU A 149 20.95 -5.17 7.21
C GLU A 149 20.72 -3.82 6.50
N ALA A 150 19.86 -3.77 5.48
CA ALA A 150 19.55 -2.55 4.75
C ALA A 150 18.89 -1.48 5.65
N LEU A 151 17.97 -1.88 6.52
CA LEU A 151 17.32 -0.97 7.46
C LEU A 151 18.32 -0.38 8.47
N GLN A 152 19.30 -1.17 8.93
CA GLN A 152 20.38 -0.68 9.78
C GLN A 152 21.29 0.30 9.02
N MET A 153 21.64 -0.01 7.77
CA MET A 153 22.45 0.87 6.92
C MET A 153 21.74 2.21 6.68
N ILE A 154 20.44 2.20 6.38
CA ILE A 154 19.65 3.40 6.16
C ILE A 154 19.59 4.24 7.46
N SER A 155 19.35 3.59 8.60
CA SER A 155 19.36 4.28 9.90
C SER A 155 20.69 4.97 10.17
N THR A 156 21.80 4.31 9.86
CA THR A 156 23.15 4.86 9.99
C THR A 156 23.42 5.99 9.00
N MET A 157 23.00 5.80 7.74
CA MET A 157 23.17 6.76 6.65
C MET A 157 22.44 8.08 6.92
N VAL A 158 21.21 8.01 7.39
CA VAL A 158 20.41 9.20 7.71
C VAL A 158 20.87 9.81 9.04
N GLY A 159 21.21 8.99 10.03
CA GLY A 159 21.69 9.45 11.33
C GLY A 159 20.60 10.00 12.24
N GLY A 160 21.00 10.67 13.33
CA GLY A 160 20.05 11.33 14.23
C GLY A 160 19.04 10.41 14.93
N GLY A 161 19.30 9.11 14.98
CA GLY A 161 18.35 8.12 15.54
C GLY A 161 17.21 7.76 14.59
N TYR A 162 17.35 8.09 13.31
CA TYR A 162 16.34 7.77 12.28
C TYR A 162 16.06 6.27 12.20
N ARG A 163 14.79 5.94 12.04
CA ARG A 163 14.31 4.60 11.69
C ARG A 163 13.26 4.72 10.60
N PRO A 164 13.34 3.96 9.50
CA PRO A 164 12.27 3.87 8.50
C PRO A 164 10.95 3.45 9.17
N GLN A 165 9.85 4.00 8.71
CA GLN A 165 8.50 3.67 9.22
C GLN A 165 7.78 2.65 8.35
N CYS A 166 8.24 2.47 7.11
CA CYS A 166 7.73 1.47 6.18
C CYS A 166 8.85 0.74 5.46
N LEU A 167 8.47 -0.34 4.76
CA LEU A 167 9.25 -0.96 3.70
C LEU A 167 8.49 -0.81 2.37
N VAL A 168 9.19 -0.51 1.29
CA VAL A 168 8.62 -0.45 -0.07
C VAL A 168 9.07 -1.68 -0.83
N ALA A 169 8.21 -2.67 -0.99
CA ALA A 169 8.60 -3.98 -1.49
C ALA A 169 7.95 -4.41 -2.81
N GLY A 170 6.88 -3.72 -3.22
CA GLY A 170 6.07 -4.15 -4.37
C GLY A 170 5.35 -5.45 -4.13
N PHE A 171 6.10 -6.47 -3.78
CA PHE A 171 5.62 -7.78 -3.37
C PHE A 171 6.41 -8.23 -2.15
N MET A 172 5.75 -8.49 -1.03
CA MET A 172 6.40 -8.98 0.18
C MET A 172 5.59 -10.13 0.77
N ASP A 173 6.23 -11.28 0.89
CA ASP A 173 5.61 -12.44 1.51
C ASP A 173 5.17 -12.19 2.96
N ALA A 174 4.15 -12.91 3.39
CA ALA A 174 3.54 -12.74 4.70
C ALA A 174 4.53 -12.99 5.86
N GLU A 175 5.47 -13.93 5.68
CA GLU A 175 6.47 -14.24 6.70
C GLU A 175 7.41 -13.05 6.94
N ASN A 176 7.90 -12.42 5.87
CA ASN A 176 8.75 -11.24 5.99
C ASN A 176 7.97 -10.01 6.48
N GLN A 177 6.68 -9.82 6.09
CA GLN A 177 5.86 -8.78 6.70
C GLN A 177 5.68 -8.98 8.21
N ARG A 178 5.56 -10.23 8.67
CA ARG A 178 5.54 -10.55 10.09
C ARG A 178 6.86 -10.18 10.78
N HIS A 179 8.00 -10.52 10.19
CA HIS A 179 9.31 -10.15 10.74
C HIS A 179 9.53 -8.64 10.78
N LEU A 180 9.05 -7.89 9.80
CA LEU A 180 9.09 -6.42 9.85
C LEU A 180 8.40 -5.89 11.10
N ALA A 181 7.22 -6.42 11.44
CA ALA A 181 6.47 -5.98 12.61
C ALA A 181 7.10 -6.45 13.93
N GLU A 182 7.43 -7.75 14.01
CA GLU A 182 7.85 -8.40 15.26
C GLU A 182 9.33 -8.15 15.60
N ASP A 183 10.22 -8.13 14.61
CA ASP A 183 11.67 -8.03 14.81
C ASP A 183 12.20 -6.60 14.57
N GLU A 184 11.66 -5.89 13.57
CA GLU A 184 12.13 -4.55 13.18
C GLU A 184 11.28 -3.41 13.76
N GLY A 185 10.09 -3.69 14.27
CA GLY A 185 9.14 -2.68 14.73
C GLY A 185 8.57 -1.82 13.60
N ILE A 186 8.57 -2.32 12.36
CA ILE A 186 8.02 -1.66 11.18
C ILE A 186 6.63 -2.22 10.92
N HIS A 187 5.62 -1.37 11.03
CA HIS A 187 4.21 -1.73 10.96
C HIS A 187 3.52 -1.33 9.65
N VAL A 188 4.29 -0.96 8.63
CA VAL A 188 3.78 -0.58 7.31
C VAL A 188 4.66 -1.19 6.22
N CYS A 189 4.04 -1.83 5.26
CA CYS A 189 4.71 -2.34 4.07
C CYS A 189 3.88 -1.96 2.83
N GLN A 190 4.48 -1.24 1.89
CA GLN A 190 3.93 -1.21 0.55
C GLN A 190 4.29 -2.55 -0.08
N GLY A 191 3.43 -3.52 0.06
CA GLY A 191 3.74 -4.94 -0.12
C GLY A 191 2.97 -5.63 -1.24
N GLN A 192 2.17 -4.88 -2.03
CA GLN A 192 1.41 -5.44 -3.14
C GLN A 192 1.06 -4.37 -4.18
N ILE A 193 0.65 -4.80 -5.36
CA ILE A 193 0.00 -3.97 -6.39
C ILE A 193 -1.31 -4.66 -6.77
N TRP A 194 -2.43 -4.08 -6.38
CA TRP A 194 -3.75 -4.71 -6.45
C TRP A 194 -4.24 -5.02 -7.87
N SER A 195 -3.79 -4.25 -8.85
CA SER A 195 -4.19 -4.38 -10.26
C SER A 195 -3.21 -5.22 -11.09
N GLN A 196 -2.25 -5.87 -10.46
CA GLN A 196 -1.16 -6.60 -11.14
C GLN A 196 -1.58 -7.98 -11.72
N HIS A 197 -2.83 -8.13 -12.13
CA HIS A 197 -3.34 -9.38 -12.72
C HIS A 197 -2.83 -9.68 -14.14
N ALA A 198 -2.23 -8.70 -14.78
CA ALA A 198 -1.80 -8.79 -16.16
C ALA A 198 -0.31 -8.69 -16.33
N ILE A 199 0.34 -8.16 -15.35
CA ILE A 199 1.74 -7.78 -15.41
C ILE A 199 2.50 -8.78 -14.57
N ASP A 200 3.74 -9.07 -14.99
CA ASP A 200 4.57 -10.02 -14.27
C ASP A 200 3.89 -11.38 -13.99
N ASN A 201 3.07 -11.85 -14.94
CA ASN A 201 2.26 -13.06 -14.87
C ASN A 201 1.13 -13.05 -13.82
N GLY A 202 0.67 -11.87 -13.40
CA GLY A 202 -0.39 -11.75 -12.42
C GLY A 202 0.04 -12.06 -10.98
N ASP A 203 1.32 -11.94 -10.68
CA ASP A 203 1.88 -12.32 -9.36
C ASP A 203 1.25 -11.55 -8.18
N GLY A 204 0.78 -10.32 -8.42
CA GLY A 204 0.12 -9.49 -7.41
C GLY A 204 -1.40 -9.56 -7.39
N ASP A 205 -2.00 -10.43 -8.18
CA ASP A 205 -3.45 -10.47 -8.33
C ASP A 205 -4.16 -11.08 -7.11
N GLY A 206 -5.23 -10.43 -6.68
CA GLY A 206 -6.08 -10.87 -5.58
C GLY A 206 -6.10 -9.95 -4.36
N GLY A 207 -5.26 -8.91 -4.32
CA GLY A 207 -5.20 -7.94 -3.23
C GLY A 207 -6.34 -6.93 -3.20
N ILE A 208 -6.25 -5.97 -2.29
CA ILE A 208 -7.20 -4.87 -2.08
C ILE A 208 -6.48 -3.54 -2.33
N CYS A 209 -7.08 -2.62 -3.08
CA CYS A 209 -6.46 -1.32 -3.40
C CYS A 209 -6.39 -0.33 -2.22
N TYR A 210 -6.94 -0.67 -1.08
CA TYR A 210 -6.92 0.12 0.16
C TYR A 210 -6.19 -0.64 1.27
N PRO A 211 -5.76 0.01 2.36
CA PRO A 211 -4.97 -0.62 3.41
C PRO A 211 -5.69 -1.79 4.10
N TYR A 212 -4.95 -2.81 4.45
CA TYR A 212 -5.43 -3.95 5.25
C TYR A 212 -4.26 -4.59 6.01
N TYR A 213 -4.58 -5.46 6.97
CA TYR A 213 -3.59 -6.32 7.61
C TYR A 213 -3.56 -7.68 6.91
N PRO A 214 -2.41 -8.17 6.44
CA PRO A 214 -2.32 -9.42 5.72
C PRO A 214 -2.50 -10.64 6.63
N SER A 215 -2.94 -11.73 6.02
CA SER A 215 -2.99 -13.06 6.60
C SER A 215 -1.59 -13.66 6.71
N ARG A 216 -1.38 -14.51 7.71
CA ARG A 216 -0.16 -15.34 7.82
C ARG A 216 -0.06 -16.40 6.71
N GLU A 217 -1.15 -16.70 6.02
CA GLU A 217 -1.18 -17.66 4.92
C GLU A 217 -0.71 -17.03 3.59
N HIS A 218 -1.07 -15.76 3.34
CA HIS A 218 -0.80 -15.11 2.06
C HIS A 218 -0.91 -13.59 2.19
N TYR A 219 0.09 -12.86 1.69
CA TYR A 219 0.17 -11.39 1.82
C TYR A 219 -0.97 -10.63 1.11
N LEU A 220 -1.54 -11.18 0.03
CA LEU A 220 -2.69 -10.59 -0.68
C LEU A 220 -4.03 -10.83 0.02
N LYS A 221 -4.06 -11.73 1.00
CA LYS A 221 -5.27 -12.10 1.73
C LYS A 221 -5.38 -11.29 3.01
N PRO A 222 -6.49 -10.57 3.25
CA PRO A 222 -6.74 -9.96 4.54
C PRO A 222 -6.83 -11.01 5.65
N ALA A 223 -6.23 -10.72 6.81
CA ALA A 223 -6.30 -11.58 7.98
C ALA A 223 -7.75 -11.83 8.42
N GLN A 224 -8.10 -13.08 8.68
CA GLN A 224 -9.45 -13.51 9.04
C GLN A 224 -9.75 -13.38 10.55
N GLY A 225 -8.73 -13.27 11.37
CA GLY A 225 -8.86 -13.13 12.82
C GLY A 225 -7.50 -12.99 13.50
N ARG A 226 -7.48 -12.93 14.84
CA ARG A 226 -6.25 -12.69 15.61
C ARG A 226 -5.15 -13.73 15.41
N ALA A 227 -5.50 -15.00 15.23
CA ALA A 227 -4.51 -16.06 15.00
C ALA A 227 -3.81 -15.94 13.64
N ASP A 228 -4.47 -15.28 12.68
CA ASP A 228 -4.03 -15.09 11.31
C ASP A 228 -3.44 -13.68 11.05
N PHE A 229 -3.47 -12.84 12.06
CA PHE A 229 -3.14 -11.42 11.98
C PHE A 229 -1.63 -11.18 11.95
N ILE A 230 -1.20 -10.29 11.05
CA ILE A 230 0.14 -9.69 11.03
C ILE A 230 -0.01 -8.20 11.29
N ASP A 231 0.63 -7.66 12.31
CA ASP A 231 0.57 -6.24 12.68
C ASP A 231 1.47 -5.37 11.78
N CYS A 232 1.32 -5.55 10.48
CA CYS A 232 1.98 -4.76 9.44
C CYS A 232 0.93 -4.37 8.40
N VAL A 233 0.61 -3.10 8.27
CA VAL A 233 -0.37 -2.60 7.29
C VAL A 233 0.20 -2.82 5.89
N CYS A 234 -0.51 -3.58 5.07
CA CYS A 234 -0.19 -3.75 3.66
C CYS A 234 -0.84 -2.63 2.85
N LEU A 235 -0.02 -1.90 2.11
CA LEU A 235 -0.44 -0.84 1.21
C LEU A 235 -0.29 -1.27 -0.24
N ASP A 236 -1.16 -0.72 -1.08
CA ASP A 236 -0.99 -0.76 -2.54
C ASP A 236 0.19 0.12 -2.97
N GLY A 237 0.88 -0.27 -4.03
CA GLY A 237 2.04 0.45 -4.57
C GLY A 237 1.72 1.36 -5.73
N TRP A 238 0.57 1.16 -6.36
CA TRP A 238 0.26 1.88 -7.58
C TRP A 238 -1.23 1.98 -7.87
N THR A 239 -1.75 3.19 -7.90
CA THR A 239 -3.12 3.46 -8.29
C THR A 239 -3.26 3.41 -9.82
N CYS A 240 -3.97 2.41 -10.30
CA CYS A 240 -4.18 2.16 -11.74
C CYS A 240 -5.65 2.35 -12.14
N ASP A 241 -5.87 2.57 -13.43
CA ASP A 241 -7.14 2.34 -14.10
C ASP A 241 -7.28 0.84 -14.37
N PHE A 242 -8.11 0.16 -13.61
CA PHE A 242 -8.27 -1.29 -13.71
C PHE A 242 -9.01 -1.71 -14.98
N LEU A 243 -9.91 -0.88 -15.50
CA LEU A 243 -10.56 -1.13 -16.79
C LEU A 243 -9.53 -1.22 -17.92
N ALA A 244 -8.60 -0.26 -17.96
CA ALA A 244 -7.51 -0.25 -18.92
C ALA A 244 -6.56 -1.44 -18.70
N ALA A 245 -6.18 -1.70 -17.45
CA ALA A 245 -5.34 -2.84 -17.08
C ALA A 245 -5.98 -4.17 -17.48
N ARG A 246 -7.28 -4.32 -17.25
CA ARG A 246 -8.05 -5.53 -17.57
C ARG A 246 -8.09 -5.84 -19.07
N ARG A 247 -8.10 -4.85 -19.95
CA ARG A 247 -8.15 -5.05 -21.41
C ARG A 247 -7.07 -6.00 -21.91
N ASP A 248 -5.85 -5.78 -21.47
CA ASP A 248 -4.68 -6.54 -21.86
C ASP A 248 -4.24 -7.56 -20.81
N GLY A 249 -5.02 -7.65 -19.73
CA GLY A 249 -4.70 -8.28 -18.50
C GLY A 249 -4.18 -9.69 -18.59
N PHE A 250 -4.87 -10.52 -19.32
CA PHE A 250 -4.51 -11.94 -19.43
C PHE A 250 -3.50 -12.23 -20.55
N LYS A 251 -3.04 -11.20 -21.25
CA LYS A 251 -2.08 -11.33 -22.37
C LYS A 251 -0.71 -10.77 -22.03
N GLY A 252 -0.57 -10.16 -20.88
CA GLY A 252 0.69 -9.57 -20.43
C GLY A 252 1.10 -8.37 -21.27
N GLY A 253 0.45 -7.21 -21.11
CA GLY A 253 0.79 -5.98 -21.81
C GLY A 253 1.38 -4.93 -20.88
N PHE A 254 2.61 -4.47 -21.12
CA PHE A 254 3.20 -3.34 -20.38
C PHE A 254 2.34 -2.08 -20.52
N ASN A 255 1.67 -1.92 -21.66
CA ASN A 255 0.85 -0.75 -21.98
C ASN A 255 -0.50 -0.70 -21.25
N SER A 256 -0.87 -1.71 -20.48
CA SER A 256 -2.14 -1.75 -19.74
C SER A 256 -2.09 -1.09 -18.37
N ARG A 257 -0.91 -0.75 -17.86
CA ARG A 257 -0.73 -0.12 -16.54
C ARG A 257 -1.00 1.39 -16.53
N MET A 258 -2.06 1.83 -17.15
CA MET A 258 -2.46 3.24 -17.10
C MET A 258 -3.04 3.59 -15.73
N GLY A 259 -2.97 4.86 -15.37
CA GLY A 259 -3.39 5.39 -14.08
C GLY A 259 -2.51 6.57 -13.69
N VAL A 260 -1.99 6.59 -12.47
CA VAL A 260 -1.13 7.69 -12.00
C VAL A 260 0.36 7.53 -12.36
N GLY A 261 0.75 6.39 -12.93
CA GLY A 261 2.12 6.14 -13.41
C GLY A 261 2.37 6.80 -14.78
N PRO A 262 3.42 7.61 -14.94
CA PRO A 262 3.61 8.40 -16.14
C PRO A 262 4.15 7.61 -17.34
N ILE A 263 4.98 6.58 -17.11
CA ILE A 263 5.61 5.84 -18.20
C ILE A 263 4.57 5.12 -19.07
N GLU A 264 3.62 4.48 -18.43
CA GLU A 264 2.54 3.77 -19.11
C GLU A 264 1.44 4.72 -19.57
N THR A 265 1.18 5.77 -18.80
CA THR A 265 0.06 6.69 -19.05
C THR A 265 0.47 7.81 -20.01
N VAL A 266 1.46 8.63 -19.65
CA VAL A 266 1.92 9.72 -20.51
C VAL A 266 2.73 9.17 -21.68
N GLY A 267 3.55 8.15 -21.46
CA GLY A 267 4.33 7.49 -22.52
C GLY A 267 3.45 6.90 -23.62
N ASN A 268 2.31 6.30 -23.27
CA ASN A 268 1.39 5.69 -24.25
C ASN A 268 0.40 6.66 -24.86
N LEU A 269 -0.12 7.60 -24.09
CA LEU A 269 -1.21 8.47 -24.51
C LEU A 269 -0.75 9.86 -24.96
N GLY A 270 0.52 10.22 -24.72
CA GLY A 270 1.05 11.57 -24.86
C GLY A 270 0.63 12.49 -23.69
N ALA A 271 1.30 13.63 -23.55
CA ALA A 271 1.16 14.48 -22.37
C ALA A 271 -0.28 14.91 -22.09
N THR A 272 -1.03 15.38 -23.11
CA THR A 272 -2.39 15.90 -22.89
C THR A 272 -3.37 14.81 -22.42
N ALA A 273 -3.41 13.67 -23.13
CA ALA A 273 -4.34 12.59 -22.78
C ALA A 273 -3.87 11.85 -21.53
N GLY A 274 -2.55 11.63 -21.37
CA GLY A 274 -1.98 10.97 -20.22
C GLY A 274 -2.17 11.75 -18.91
N ARG A 275 -1.97 13.06 -18.93
CA ARG A 275 -2.25 13.91 -17.75
C ARG A 275 -3.73 13.89 -17.36
N ARG A 276 -4.63 13.90 -18.36
CA ARG A 276 -6.06 13.74 -18.08
C ARG A 276 -6.35 12.39 -17.44
N GLU A 277 -5.80 11.31 -17.97
CA GLU A 277 -5.93 9.95 -17.42
C GLU A 277 -5.45 9.87 -15.96
N MET A 278 -4.29 10.45 -15.66
CA MET A 278 -3.77 10.54 -14.28
C MET A 278 -4.77 11.24 -13.35
N MET A 279 -5.39 12.33 -13.80
CA MET A 279 -6.36 13.07 -13.00
C MET A 279 -7.70 12.37 -12.89
N ASP A 280 -8.18 11.70 -13.93
CA ASP A 280 -9.43 10.96 -13.91
C ASP A 280 -9.30 9.73 -12.99
N THR A 281 -8.18 9.01 -13.05
CA THR A 281 -7.87 7.93 -12.10
C THR A 281 -7.76 8.45 -10.66
N THR A 282 -7.12 9.58 -10.42
CA THR A 282 -7.08 10.20 -9.09
C THR A 282 -8.48 10.53 -8.59
N ALA A 283 -9.35 11.05 -9.46
CA ALA A 283 -10.72 11.44 -9.11
C ALA A 283 -11.58 10.24 -8.68
N MET A 284 -11.38 9.05 -9.26
CA MET A 284 -12.09 7.84 -8.84
C MET A 284 -11.90 7.56 -7.36
N HIS A 285 -10.68 7.71 -6.86
CA HIS A 285 -10.37 7.49 -5.44
C HIS A 285 -10.71 8.70 -4.57
N PHE A 286 -10.47 9.92 -5.05
CA PHE A 286 -10.63 11.14 -4.26
C PHE A 286 -12.07 11.66 -4.23
N ASP A 287 -12.87 11.39 -5.23
CA ASP A 287 -14.29 11.74 -5.24
C ASP A 287 -15.14 10.53 -4.82
N THR A 288 -15.16 9.47 -5.62
CA THR A 288 -16.02 8.30 -5.38
C THR A 288 -15.51 7.44 -4.20
N GLY A 289 -14.22 7.10 -4.18
CA GLY A 289 -13.63 6.31 -3.10
C GLY A 289 -13.77 7.00 -1.74
N GLN A 290 -13.49 8.29 -1.67
CA GLN A 290 -13.63 9.08 -0.45
C GLN A 290 -15.10 9.18 0.00
N ALA A 291 -16.04 9.35 -0.91
CA ALA A 291 -17.46 9.39 -0.57
C ALA A 291 -17.96 8.05 -0.01
N LEU A 292 -17.48 6.92 -0.54
CA LEU A 292 -17.91 5.58 -0.15
C LEU A 292 -17.24 5.07 1.14
N ASN A 293 -15.96 5.43 1.36
CA ASN A 293 -15.14 4.88 2.46
C ASN A 293 -14.83 5.89 3.58
N GLY A 294 -15.18 7.18 3.40
CA GLY A 294 -14.83 8.26 4.32
C GLY A 294 -13.41 8.81 4.09
N PHE A 295 -12.56 8.11 3.35
CA PHE A 295 -11.24 8.58 2.91
C PHE A 295 -10.96 8.12 1.48
N GLY A 296 -10.12 8.89 0.79
CA GLY A 296 -9.54 8.52 -0.50
C GLY A 296 -8.04 8.29 -0.35
N PHE A 297 -7.52 7.26 -1.00
CA PHE A 297 -6.09 6.97 -1.03
C PHE A 297 -5.62 6.80 -2.47
N VAL A 298 -4.57 7.54 -2.82
CA VAL A 298 -3.88 7.45 -4.10
C VAL A 298 -2.40 7.32 -3.83
N THR A 299 -1.77 6.36 -4.47
CA THR A 299 -0.33 6.11 -4.35
C THR A 299 0.31 5.97 -5.71
N SER A 300 1.58 6.36 -5.80
CA SER A 300 2.38 6.20 -7.01
C SER A 300 3.81 5.81 -6.67
N ILE A 301 4.38 4.94 -7.48
CA ILE A 301 5.79 4.60 -7.43
C ILE A 301 6.43 4.93 -8.77
N TRP A 302 7.48 5.77 -8.74
CA TRP A 302 8.18 6.22 -9.93
C TRP A 302 9.67 5.97 -9.76
N GLU A 303 10.22 5.10 -10.56
CA GLU A 303 11.66 4.93 -10.63
C GLU A 303 12.31 6.23 -11.12
N THR A 304 13.47 6.58 -10.57
CA THR A 304 14.24 7.75 -11.03
C THR A 304 14.62 7.64 -12.50
N SER A 305 14.78 6.42 -12.99
CA SER A 305 15.08 6.10 -14.40
C SER A 305 13.98 6.52 -15.39
N ILE A 306 12.72 6.59 -14.94
CA ILE A 306 11.58 6.88 -15.83
C ILE A 306 11.60 8.31 -16.38
N GLY A 307 12.12 9.28 -15.65
CA GLY A 307 11.99 10.70 -16.00
C GLY A 307 10.60 11.25 -15.71
N HIS A 308 10.00 11.99 -16.63
CA HIS A 308 8.66 12.59 -16.49
C HIS A 308 8.48 13.51 -15.26
N ASP A 309 9.55 14.18 -14.84
CA ASP A 309 9.53 15.06 -13.67
C ASP A 309 8.53 16.21 -13.79
N GLU A 310 8.36 16.77 -15.01
CA GLU A 310 7.37 17.82 -15.27
C GLU A 310 5.93 17.31 -15.17
N ASP A 311 5.68 16.06 -15.49
CA ASP A 311 4.36 15.45 -15.33
C ASP A 311 4.05 15.19 -13.85
N LEU A 312 5.05 14.86 -13.05
CA LEU A 312 4.93 14.77 -11.58
C LEU A 312 4.57 16.12 -10.96
N ALA A 313 5.32 17.16 -11.31
CA ALA A 313 5.07 18.52 -10.80
C ALA A 313 3.66 18.98 -11.17
N TRP A 314 3.28 18.79 -12.43
CA TRP A 314 1.96 19.16 -12.94
C TRP A 314 0.84 18.38 -12.21
N TRP A 315 0.97 17.06 -12.06
CA TRP A 315 -0.04 16.22 -11.41
C TRP A 315 -0.26 16.64 -9.95
N LEU A 316 0.81 16.80 -9.19
CA LEU A 316 0.72 17.22 -7.79
C LEU A 316 0.08 18.61 -7.65
N GLN A 317 0.42 19.54 -8.54
CA GLN A 317 -0.20 20.86 -8.57
C GLN A 317 -1.70 20.75 -8.87
N ALA A 318 -2.09 20.03 -9.91
CA ALA A 318 -3.48 19.84 -10.32
C ALA A 318 -4.31 19.15 -9.21
N VAL A 319 -3.72 18.18 -8.51
CA VAL A 319 -4.35 17.53 -7.35
C VAL A 319 -4.62 18.55 -6.24
N ARG A 320 -3.65 19.38 -5.89
CA ARG A 320 -3.82 20.41 -4.85
C ARG A 320 -4.82 21.50 -5.24
N GLU A 321 -4.88 21.86 -6.49
CA GLU A 321 -5.86 22.82 -7.00
C GLU A 321 -7.29 22.28 -6.94
N ARG A 322 -7.47 21.00 -7.31
CA ARG A 322 -8.79 20.37 -7.33
C ARG A 322 -9.24 19.88 -5.94
N TRP A 323 -8.34 19.39 -5.12
CA TRP A 323 -8.61 18.88 -3.77
C TRP A 323 -7.62 19.48 -2.77
N PRO A 324 -7.83 20.73 -2.34
CA PRO A 324 -6.86 21.46 -1.50
C PRO A 324 -6.69 20.87 -0.09
N ASP A 325 -7.57 19.98 0.35
CA ASP A 325 -7.49 19.26 1.61
C ASP A 325 -6.64 17.97 1.52
N THR A 326 -6.05 17.68 0.36
CA THR A 326 -5.22 16.49 0.18
C THR A 326 -3.96 16.55 1.03
N LYS A 327 -3.74 15.51 1.82
CA LYS A 327 -2.51 15.30 2.58
C LYS A 327 -1.51 14.51 1.72
N VAL A 328 -0.45 15.18 1.28
CA VAL A 328 0.66 14.56 0.55
C VAL A 328 1.72 14.19 1.58
N ILE A 329 1.78 12.92 1.96
CA ILE A 329 2.57 12.40 3.07
C ILE A 329 3.33 11.14 2.67
N THR A 330 4.26 10.68 3.51
CA THR A 330 5.05 9.47 3.25
C THR A 330 4.21 8.20 3.40
N GLU A 331 4.66 7.10 2.78
CA GLU A 331 4.02 5.77 2.90
C GLU A 331 3.87 5.34 4.36
N GLY A 332 4.96 5.44 5.12
CA GLY A 332 4.95 5.07 6.53
C GLY A 332 3.97 5.93 7.35
N ALA A 333 3.96 7.24 7.12
CA ALA A 333 3.04 8.14 7.82
C ALA A 333 1.57 7.82 7.52
N PHE A 334 1.24 7.53 6.25
CA PHE A 334 -0.13 7.13 5.88
C PHE A 334 -0.54 5.81 6.53
N GLY A 335 0.29 4.77 6.40
CA GLY A 335 -0.01 3.46 6.97
C GLY A 335 -0.16 3.50 8.49
N LEU A 336 0.69 4.26 9.20
CA LEU A 336 0.58 4.45 10.64
C LEU A 336 -0.66 5.26 11.03
N GLU A 337 -1.06 6.24 10.23
CA GLU A 337 -2.30 6.97 10.46
C GLU A 337 -3.52 6.05 10.29
N TRP A 338 -3.55 5.23 9.24
CA TRP A 338 -4.62 4.24 9.05
C TRP A 338 -4.65 3.22 10.21
N ARG A 339 -3.48 2.73 10.66
CA ARG A 339 -3.35 1.77 11.77
C ARG A 339 -3.96 2.28 13.08
N LYS A 340 -3.86 3.57 13.38
CA LYS A 340 -4.46 4.18 14.58
C LYS A 340 -5.99 4.06 14.61
N HIS A 341 -6.62 4.07 13.44
CA HIS A 341 -8.08 3.99 13.30
C HIS A 341 -8.59 2.56 13.11
N ASN A 342 -7.71 1.63 12.75
CA ASN A 342 -8.05 0.26 12.39
C ASN A 342 -7.14 -0.72 13.13
N PRO A 343 -7.54 -1.21 14.32
CA PRO A 343 -6.71 -2.13 15.10
C PRO A 343 -6.66 -3.55 14.50
N ASP A 344 -7.54 -3.88 13.59
CA ASP A 344 -7.62 -5.14 12.84
C ASP A 344 -8.52 -4.99 11.59
N ASN A 345 -8.76 -6.10 10.87
CA ASN A 345 -9.63 -6.12 9.70
C ASN A 345 -11.13 -6.30 10.01
N SER A 346 -11.58 -6.23 11.25
CA SER A 346 -12.98 -6.50 11.62
C SER A 346 -13.97 -5.53 10.95
N LYS A 347 -13.54 -4.31 10.70
CA LYS A 347 -14.31 -3.26 10.03
C LYS A 347 -13.98 -3.08 8.55
N LEU A 348 -13.10 -3.92 7.98
CA LEU A 348 -12.72 -3.81 6.58
C LEU A 348 -13.92 -4.05 5.68
N ASN A 349 -14.32 -3.01 4.97
CA ASN A 349 -15.45 -3.02 4.03
C ASN A 349 -15.33 -1.81 3.10
N TYR A 350 -14.53 -1.96 2.06
CA TYR A 350 -14.29 -0.92 1.07
C TYR A 350 -15.21 -1.08 -0.12
N ARG A 351 -15.64 0.06 -0.64
CA ARG A 351 -16.35 0.16 -1.92
C ARG A 351 -15.62 1.14 -2.81
N PHE A 352 -15.62 0.83 -4.08
CA PHE A 352 -14.97 1.66 -5.07
C PHE A 352 -15.67 1.51 -6.41
N ASP A 353 -16.07 2.62 -7.02
CA ASP A 353 -16.70 2.65 -8.34
C ASP A 353 -15.72 3.25 -9.33
N GLU A 354 -15.33 2.46 -10.28
CA GLU A 354 -14.36 2.82 -11.32
C GLU A 354 -15.11 3.03 -12.63
N LYS A 355 -15.20 4.28 -13.06
CA LYS A 355 -15.82 4.67 -14.33
C LYS A 355 -14.78 4.82 -15.41
N GLY A 356 -15.13 4.36 -16.61
CA GLY A 356 -14.25 4.49 -17.77
C GLY A 356 -13.85 5.94 -18.04
N THR A 357 -12.54 6.16 -18.16
CA THR A 357 -11.92 7.49 -18.40
C THR A 357 -12.01 7.93 -19.85
N GLY A 358 -12.22 6.97 -20.76
CA GLY A 358 -12.13 7.13 -22.21
C GLY A 358 -10.75 6.78 -22.76
N ALA A 359 -9.83 6.34 -21.93
CA ALA A 359 -8.59 5.72 -22.38
C ALA A 359 -8.83 4.34 -23.02
N PRO A 360 -7.91 3.83 -23.85
CA PRO A 360 -8.06 2.50 -24.45
C PRO A 360 -8.27 1.42 -23.37
N GLY A 361 -9.37 0.67 -23.47
CA GLY A 361 -9.80 -0.34 -22.50
C GLY A 361 -10.63 0.20 -21.35
N SER A 362 -10.67 1.49 -21.16
CA SER A 362 -11.44 2.21 -20.15
C SER A 362 -12.53 3.07 -20.84
N GLU A 363 -13.35 2.44 -21.67
CA GLU A 363 -14.40 3.11 -22.42
C GLU A 363 -15.44 3.73 -21.46
N LYS A 364 -15.96 4.92 -21.80
CA LYS A 364 -16.82 5.73 -20.91
C LYS A 364 -18.17 5.08 -20.56
N ASP A 365 -18.59 4.09 -21.29
CA ASP A 365 -19.79 3.30 -21.02
C ASP A 365 -19.55 2.09 -20.12
N LEU A 366 -18.30 1.88 -19.69
CA LEU A 366 -17.92 0.84 -18.75
C LEU A 366 -17.82 1.42 -17.32
N GLU A 367 -18.17 0.58 -16.37
CA GLU A 367 -18.01 0.86 -14.94
C GLU A 367 -17.77 -0.46 -14.20
N ILE A 368 -16.82 -0.46 -13.25
CA ILE A 368 -16.66 -1.57 -12.32
C ILE A 368 -17.03 -1.10 -10.92
N GLU A 369 -17.94 -1.81 -10.27
CA GLU A 369 -18.20 -1.66 -8.84
C GLU A 369 -17.37 -2.70 -8.08
N TRP A 370 -16.50 -2.22 -7.19
CA TRP A 370 -15.70 -3.05 -6.30
C TRP A 370 -16.32 -3.11 -4.91
N PHE A 371 -16.40 -4.32 -4.37
CA PHE A 371 -16.80 -4.64 -3.01
C PHE A 371 -15.66 -5.46 -2.38
N MET A 372 -14.90 -4.85 -1.48
CA MET A 372 -13.72 -5.45 -0.89
C MET A 372 -13.85 -5.48 0.63
N ASN A 373 -13.92 -6.66 1.20
CA ASN A 373 -14.06 -6.84 2.63
C ASN A 373 -13.14 -7.97 3.12
N ARG A 374 -13.18 -8.25 4.42
CA ARG A 374 -12.34 -9.31 5.00
C ARG A 374 -12.60 -10.70 4.40
N GLU A 375 -13.83 -10.98 3.95
CA GLU A 375 -14.23 -12.32 3.52
C GLU A 375 -14.03 -12.55 2.02
N PHE A 376 -14.17 -11.51 1.22
CA PHE A 376 -14.04 -11.61 -0.23
C PHE A 376 -13.81 -10.24 -0.91
N ARG A 377 -13.32 -10.32 -2.14
CA ARG A 377 -13.32 -9.25 -3.14
C ARG A 377 -14.31 -9.62 -4.24
N LEU A 378 -15.19 -8.71 -4.61
CA LEU A 378 -16.16 -8.87 -5.71
C LEU A 378 -16.06 -7.68 -6.64
N ALA A 379 -15.99 -7.92 -7.95
CA ALA A 379 -16.07 -6.89 -8.98
C ALA A 379 -17.23 -7.16 -9.93
N LEU A 380 -18.06 -6.13 -10.13
CA LEU A 380 -19.21 -6.14 -11.03
C LEU A 380 -18.95 -5.18 -12.19
N LEU A 381 -18.81 -5.71 -13.40
CA LEU A 381 -18.65 -4.91 -14.62
C LEU A 381 -20.02 -4.56 -15.21
N HIS A 382 -20.27 -3.28 -15.40
CA HIS A 382 -21.38 -2.72 -16.13
C HIS A 382 -20.96 -2.31 -17.53
N ASN A 383 -21.85 -2.54 -18.50
CA ASN A 383 -21.76 -1.92 -19.82
C ASN A 383 -23.07 -1.18 -20.07
N TRP A 384 -23.04 0.13 -19.86
CA TRP A 384 -24.25 0.97 -19.91
C TRP A 384 -24.86 1.09 -21.31
N THR A 385 -24.05 0.97 -22.35
CA THR A 385 -24.54 0.96 -23.75
C THR A 385 -25.34 -0.29 -24.06
N LYS A 386 -24.92 -1.45 -23.52
CA LYS A 386 -25.65 -2.70 -23.75
C LYS A 386 -26.89 -2.86 -22.88
N GLY A 387 -26.94 -2.17 -21.73
CA GLY A 387 -28.06 -2.27 -20.80
C GLY A 387 -28.21 -3.65 -20.14
N ASP A 388 -27.21 -4.51 -20.26
CA ASP A 388 -27.22 -5.83 -19.65
C ASP A 388 -27.06 -5.74 -18.12
N PRO A 389 -27.56 -6.72 -17.35
CA PRO A 389 -27.24 -6.84 -15.94
C PRO A 389 -25.72 -6.91 -15.70
N PRO A 390 -25.22 -6.40 -14.56
CA PRO A 390 -23.79 -6.41 -14.27
C PRO A 390 -23.22 -7.83 -14.23
N MET A 391 -22.00 -7.97 -14.72
CA MET A 391 -21.29 -9.24 -14.80
C MET A 391 -20.22 -9.32 -13.72
N VAL A 392 -20.20 -10.42 -12.98
CA VAL A 392 -19.09 -10.74 -12.08
C VAL A 392 -17.85 -11.01 -12.90
N ILE A 393 -16.83 -10.18 -12.76
CA ILE A 393 -15.53 -10.35 -13.41
C ILE A 393 -14.46 -10.82 -12.42
N ASP A 394 -14.70 -10.62 -11.13
CA ASP A 394 -13.83 -11.08 -10.06
C ASP A 394 -14.67 -11.50 -8.85
N PHE A 395 -14.39 -12.67 -8.32
CA PHE A 395 -14.90 -13.09 -7.03
C PHE A 395 -13.82 -13.92 -6.32
N THR A 396 -12.99 -13.24 -5.56
CA THR A 396 -11.86 -13.82 -4.82
C THR A 396 -12.25 -13.98 -3.35
N ARG A 397 -12.29 -15.23 -2.87
CA ARG A 397 -12.69 -15.58 -1.51
C ARG A 397 -11.50 -15.61 -0.56
N TYR A 398 -11.49 -14.72 0.42
CA TYR A 398 -10.44 -14.64 1.44
C TYR A 398 -10.63 -15.61 2.62
N ASP A 399 -11.82 -16.17 2.78
CA ASP A 399 -12.11 -17.19 3.79
C ASP A 399 -11.58 -18.59 3.41
N LEU A 400 -11.20 -18.80 2.16
CA LEU A 400 -10.56 -20.04 1.72
C LEU A 400 -9.08 -20.06 2.10
N ARG A 401 -8.59 -21.26 2.43
CA ARG A 401 -7.16 -21.43 2.69
C ARG A 401 -6.37 -21.23 1.40
N ALA A 402 -5.32 -20.42 1.50
CA ALA A 402 -4.37 -20.16 0.44
C ALA A 402 -2.98 -20.02 1.05
N GLU A 403 -2.00 -20.74 0.52
CA GLU A 403 -0.62 -20.68 0.98
C GLU A 403 0.25 -20.06 -0.12
N GLU A 404 1.13 -19.19 0.29
CA GLU A 404 2.16 -18.64 -0.60
C GLU A 404 3.17 -19.70 -1.03
N PRO A 405 3.77 -19.59 -2.24
CA PRO A 405 4.94 -20.37 -2.61
C PRO A 405 6.07 -20.21 -1.57
N ARG A 406 6.78 -21.30 -1.27
CA ARG A 406 7.90 -21.27 -0.30
C ARG A 406 9.24 -21.02 -0.95
N SER A 407 9.40 -21.40 -2.20
CA SER A 407 10.58 -21.15 -3.02
C SER A 407 10.36 -19.93 -3.92
N PRO A 408 11.42 -19.31 -4.46
CA PRO A 408 11.30 -18.24 -5.44
C PRO A 408 10.58 -18.75 -6.71
N GLU A 409 9.35 -18.35 -6.89
CA GLU A 409 8.46 -18.70 -7.99
C GLU A 409 7.66 -17.49 -8.44
N ARG A 410 7.15 -17.53 -9.65
CA ARG A 410 6.33 -16.43 -10.19
C ARG A 410 4.83 -16.73 -10.18
N GLU A 411 4.38 -17.58 -9.30
CA GLU A 411 2.97 -17.96 -9.17
C GLU A 411 2.42 -17.54 -7.80
N TRP A 412 2.41 -16.23 -7.56
CA TRP A 412 1.97 -15.65 -6.30
C TRP A 412 0.52 -15.14 -6.33
N SER A 413 -0.19 -15.29 -7.45
CA SER A 413 -1.57 -14.85 -7.58
C SER A 413 -2.49 -15.59 -6.60
N LEU A 414 -3.08 -14.87 -5.68
CA LEU A 414 -4.10 -15.40 -4.78
C LEU A 414 -5.34 -15.85 -5.57
N MET A 415 -5.71 -15.11 -6.60
CA MET A 415 -6.86 -15.41 -7.44
C MET A 415 -6.70 -16.76 -8.15
N ASN A 416 -5.52 -17.06 -8.70
CA ASN A 416 -5.26 -18.35 -9.33
C ASN A 416 -5.36 -19.51 -8.34
N VAL A 417 -4.77 -19.37 -7.15
CA VAL A 417 -4.83 -20.39 -6.10
C VAL A 417 -6.28 -20.66 -5.66
N ILE A 418 -7.07 -19.62 -5.49
CA ILE A 418 -8.45 -19.73 -5.01
C ILE A 418 -9.40 -20.19 -6.12
N ASN A 419 -9.20 -19.79 -7.37
CA ASN A 419 -10.03 -20.20 -8.50
C ASN A 419 -10.02 -21.71 -8.73
N GLN A 420 -8.95 -22.40 -8.37
CA GLN A 420 -8.94 -23.88 -8.35
C GLN A 420 -9.96 -24.46 -7.37
N LYS A 421 -10.46 -23.66 -6.44
CA LYS A 421 -11.50 -24.01 -5.46
C LYS A 421 -12.90 -23.49 -5.88
N GLY A 422 -13.07 -23.07 -7.13
CA GLY A 422 -14.35 -22.72 -7.73
C GLY A 422 -14.76 -21.24 -7.67
N THR A 423 -13.85 -20.31 -7.38
CA THR A 423 -14.13 -18.88 -7.48
C THR A 423 -14.09 -18.38 -8.92
N ARG A 424 -14.41 -17.09 -9.14
CA ARG A 424 -14.60 -16.55 -10.49
C ARG A 424 -13.36 -15.82 -11.00
N GLN A 425 -12.95 -16.14 -12.22
CA GLN A 425 -11.86 -15.45 -12.93
C GLN A 425 -12.38 -14.30 -13.80
N GLN A 426 -11.55 -13.30 -14.04
CA GLN A 426 -11.90 -12.10 -14.79
C GLN A 426 -12.18 -12.36 -16.27
N ASP A 427 -11.55 -13.37 -16.88
CA ASP A 427 -11.70 -13.73 -18.30
C ASP A 427 -13.00 -14.48 -18.63
N LYS A 428 -13.76 -14.90 -17.60
CA LYS A 428 -14.99 -15.67 -17.73
C LYS A 428 -16.15 -15.02 -16.97
N PRO A 429 -16.62 -13.84 -17.38
CA PRO A 429 -17.69 -13.13 -16.69
C PRO A 429 -18.97 -13.95 -16.62
N VAL A 430 -19.67 -13.88 -15.48
CA VAL A 430 -20.96 -14.54 -15.24
C VAL A 430 -21.92 -13.59 -14.50
N ARG A 431 -23.21 -13.85 -14.53
CA ARG A 431 -24.17 -13.14 -13.65
C ARG A 431 -24.02 -13.62 -12.22
N ILE A 432 -24.39 -12.80 -11.23
CA ILE A 432 -24.42 -13.22 -9.82
C ILE A 432 -25.27 -14.48 -9.64
N SER A 433 -26.41 -14.57 -10.34
CA SER A 433 -27.31 -15.74 -10.31
C SER A 433 -26.69 -17.04 -10.83
N GLN A 434 -25.58 -16.96 -11.54
CA GLN A 434 -24.83 -18.12 -12.05
C GLN A 434 -23.68 -18.57 -11.13
N LEU A 435 -23.40 -17.83 -10.07
CA LEU A 435 -22.48 -18.26 -9.01
C LEU A 435 -23.10 -19.41 -8.22
N THR A 436 -22.27 -20.10 -7.44
CA THR A 436 -22.79 -21.17 -6.56
C THR A 436 -23.78 -20.62 -5.54
N PRO A 437 -24.75 -21.42 -5.06
CA PRO A 437 -25.67 -20.98 -4.01
C PRO A 437 -24.98 -20.50 -2.73
N ASP A 438 -23.80 -21.05 -2.40
CA ASP A 438 -23.02 -20.60 -1.25
C ASP A 438 -22.43 -19.20 -1.47
N ASP A 439 -21.85 -18.96 -2.63
CA ASP A 439 -21.29 -17.66 -2.99
C ASP A 439 -22.37 -16.58 -3.05
N GLN A 440 -23.52 -16.89 -3.63
CA GLN A 440 -24.66 -15.98 -3.63
C GLN A 440 -25.12 -15.64 -2.20
N ARG A 441 -25.22 -16.64 -1.31
CA ARG A 441 -25.58 -16.39 0.10
C ARG A 441 -24.61 -15.45 0.78
N ARG A 442 -23.29 -15.63 0.58
CA ARG A 442 -22.24 -14.78 1.16
C ARG A 442 -22.34 -13.35 0.66
N ILE A 443 -22.46 -13.17 -0.65
CA ILE A 443 -22.62 -11.86 -1.27
C ILE A 443 -23.85 -11.15 -0.72
N PHE A 444 -25.02 -11.83 -0.72
CA PHE A 444 -26.27 -11.23 -0.28
C PHE A 444 -26.38 -11.04 1.24
N ALA A 445 -25.65 -11.80 2.04
CA ALA A 445 -25.54 -11.56 3.47
C ALA A 445 -24.81 -10.25 3.77
N LYS A 446 -23.77 -9.94 2.98
CA LYS A 446 -22.94 -8.74 3.16
C LYS A 446 -23.51 -7.52 2.43
N TYR A 447 -24.09 -7.73 1.23
CA TYR A 447 -24.62 -6.71 0.33
C TYR A 447 -26.04 -7.08 -0.12
N PRO A 448 -27.06 -6.91 0.74
CA PRO A 448 -28.43 -7.33 0.42
C PRO A 448 -29.04 -6.62 -0.79
N GLU A 449 -28.56 -5.42 -1.10
CA GLU A 449 -29.00 -4.65 -2.27
C GLU A 449 -28.71 -5.34 -3.59
N LEU A 450 -27.69 -6.20 -3.64
CA LEU A 450 -27.32 -6.93 -4.85
C LEU A 450 -28.32 -8.05 -5.22
N LYS A 451 -29.22 -8.46 -4.30
CA LYS A 451 -30.28 -9.41 -4.62
C LYS A 451 -31.19 -8.96 -5.76
N ARG A 452 -31.40 -7.64 -5.89
CA ARG A 452 -32.26 -7.07 -6.93
C ARG A 452 -31.57 -6.97 -8.29
N ARG A 453 -30.29 -7.24 -8.35
CA ARG A 453 -29.42 -7.10 -9.52
C ARG A 453 -28.88 -8.45 -10.01
N ALA A 454 -29.23 -9.55 -9.34
CA ALA A 454 -28.83 -10.93 -9.64
C ALA A 454 -29.81 -11.62 -10.70
#